data_3b5fa540ad0075eb73702a140ec41709
#
_entry.id   3b5fa540ad0075eb73702a140ec41709
#
_cell.length_a   1.000
_cell.length_b   1.000
_cell.length_c   1.000
_cell.angle_alpha   90.00
_cell.angle_beta   90.00
_cell.angle_gamma   90.00
#
_symmetry.space_group_name_H-M   'P 1'
#
loop_
_entity.id
_entity.type
_entity.pdbx_description
1 polymer ?
#
loop_
_entity_poly.entity_id
_entity_poly.type
_entity_poly.pdbx_seq_one_letter_code
_entity_poly.pdbx_strand_id
1 'polypeptide(L)'
;VLIMPQITDLNVAPYYDDFDEDDLFNRVLFRPGFAIQARELTTLQSILQSQIERHGKHMFKEGTMVIPGQASYSDKVETVQLASNFAGETLVLSQYLNTTTPVIITGATTGLKARVIGIQEATSTTQPILILQYLNTGSDFQTSFFQDGENISANVAITHDTAYGIDIASATIFASQAAQRGSAVKVEEGVYFIRG
;
A
#
# COMPACT_ATOMS: atom_id res chain seq x y z
N VAL A 1 -4.95 16.42 -23.30
CA VAL A 1 -5.39 15.15 -23.89
C VAL A 1 -6.07 14.36 -22.77
N LEU A 2 -7.40 14.26 -22.86
CA LEU A 2 -8.21 13.43 -21.96
C LEU A 2 -8.01 11.97 -22.36
N ILE A 3 -7.30 11.23 -21.54
CA ILE A 3 -7.13 9.80 -21.76
C ILE A 3 -8.28 9.12 -21.03
N MET A 4 -9.20 8.55 -21.77
CA MET A 4 -10.22 7.65 -21.22
C MET A 4 -9.55 6.39 -20.69
N PRO A 5 -10.10 5.72 -19.64
CA PRO A 5 -9.51 4.50 -19.08
C PRO A 5 -9.40 3.37 -20.11
N GLN A 6 -10.21 3.41 -21.14
CA GLN A 6 -10.20 2.43 -22.21
C GLN A 6 -9.59 3.05 -23.47
N ILE A 7 -8.27 2.88 -23.61
CA ILE A 7 -7.50 3.34 -24.79
C ILE A 7 -7.66 2.35 -25.97
N THR A 8 -8.71 1.58 -26.00
CA THR A 8 -8.93 0.65 -27.09
C THR A 8 -9.71 1.35 -28.19
N ASP A 9 -9.07 1.53 -29.34
CA ASP A 9 -9.76 2.00 -30.53
C ASP A 9 -10.72 0.89 -31.00
N LEU A 10 -12.01 1.12 -30.81
CA LEU A 10 -13.08 0.22 -31.23
C LEU A 10 -13.64 0.57 -32.61
N ASN A 11 -13.16 1.63 -33.26
CA ASN A 11 -13.53 1.97 -34.63
C ASN A 11 -12.75 1.15 -35.66
N VAL A 12 -12.61 -0.12 -35.37
CA VAL A 12 -11.93 -1.14 -36.19
C VAL A 12 -12.79 -2.39 -36.32
N ALA A 13 -12.52 -3.19 -37.36
CA ALA A 13 -13.21 -4.46 -37.52
C ALA A 13 -12.99 -5.37 -36.31
N PRO A 14 -13.97 -6.07 -35.79
CA PRO A 14 -15.37 -6.19 -36.27
C PRO A 14 -16.35 -5.21 -35.62
N TYR A 15 -15.90 -4.33 -34.75
CA TYR A 15 -16.78 -3.51 -33.88
C TYR A 15 -17.31 -2.25 -34.55
N TYR A 16 -16.45 -1.54 -35.31
CA TYR A 16 -16.78 -0.30 -36.03
C TYR A 16 -17.57 0.71 -35.17
N ASP A 17 -17.02 1.01 -33.99
CA ASP A 17 -17.61 2.03 -33.11
C ASP A 17 -17.32 3.43 -33.66
N ASP A 18 -18.37 4.13 -34.05
CA ASP A 18 -18.28 5.49 -34.60
C ASP A 18 -18.39 6.56 -33.51
N PHE A 19 -18.30 6.19 -32.25
CA PHE A 19 -18.41 7.13 -31.13
C PHE A 19 -17.21 8.10 -31.11
N ASP A 20 -17.52 9.39 -31.23
CA ASP A 20 -16.59 10.48 -30.95
C ASP A 20 -17.24 11.43 -29.95
N GLU A 21 -16.50 11.85 -28.93
CA GLU A 21 -17.00 12.73 -27.89
C GLU A 21 -17.29 14.13 -28.43
N ASP A 22 -16.56 14.56 -29.45
CA ASP A 22 -16.73 15.86 -30.10
C ASP A 22 -18.02 15.96 -30.95
N ASP A 23 -18.55 14.84 -31.42
CA ASP A 23 -19.80 14.76 -32.17
C ASP A 23 -21.04 14.94 -31.28
N LEU A 24 -20.88 14.92 -29.95
CA LEU A 24 -21.92 15.16 -28.95
C LEU A 24 -23.15 14.24 -29.10
N PHE A 25 -22.96 13.00 -29.52
CA PHE A 25 -24.02 12.02 -29.60
C PHE A 25 -24.60 11.71 -28.22
N ASN A 26 -25.93 11.80 -28.09
CA ASN A 26 -26.62 11.53 -26.83
C ASN A 26 -27.25 10.14 -26.78
N ARG A 27 -27.67 9.60 -27.92
CA ARG A 27 -28.31 8.29 -28.01
C ARG A 27 -28.34 7.76 -29.41
N VAL A 28 -28.39 6.46 -29.57
CA VAL A 28 -28.67 5.76 -30.83
C VAL A 28 -30.16 5.53 -30.94
N LEU A 29 -30.75 5.82 -32.11
CA LEU A 29 -32.16 5.59 -32.41
C LEU A 29 -32.29 4.42 -33.36
N PHE A 30 -32.93 3.35 -32.88
CA PHE A 30 -33.25 2.19 -33.73
C PHE A 30 -34.52 2.40 -34.51
N ARG A 31 -34.47 2.11 -35.82
CA ARG A 31 -35.64 2.19 -36.67
C ARG A 31 -36.40 0.87 -36.67
N PRO A 32 -37.71 0.84 -36.34
CA PRO A 32 -38.49 -0.38 -36.38
C PRO A 32 -38.48 -1.04 -37.77
N GLY A 33 -38.37 -2.36 -37.80
CA GLY A 33 -38.37 -3.12 -39.06
C GLY A 33 -37.01 -3.26 -39.76
N PHE A 34 -35.95 -2.70 -39.18
CA PHE A 34 -34.57 -2.85 -39.70
C PHE A 34 -33.76 -3.72 -38.72
N ALA A 35 -32.83 -4.50 -39.27
CA ALA A 35 -31.91 -5.28 -38.45
C ALA A 35 -30.94 -4.36 -37.72
N ILE A 36 -30.72 -4.61 -36.42
CA ILE A 36 -29.74 -3.89 -35.62
C ILE A 36 -28.35 -4.40 -35.98
N GLN A 37 -27.40 -3.51 -36.21
CA GLN A 37 -26.00 -3.83 -36.47
C GLN A 37 -25.19 -3.83 -35.17
N ALA A 38 -24.13 -4.62 -35.15
CA ALA A 38 -23.24 -4.69 -33.98
C ALA A 38 -22.65 -3.31 -33.65
N ARG A 39 -22.30 -2.50 -34.65
CA ARG A 39 -21.78 -1.14 -34.49
C ARG A 39 -22.72 -0.21 -33.71
N GLU A 40 -24.04 -0.31 -33.96
CA GLU A 40 -25.02 0.50 -33.25
C GLU A 40 -25.10 0.17 -31.76
N LEU A 41 -24.92 -1.12 -31.40
CA LEU A 41 -24.86 -1.55 -30.02
C LEU A 41 -23.56 -1.12 -29.34
N THR A 42 -22.44 -1.21 -30.05
CA THR A 42 -21.13 -0.76 -29.52
C THR A 42 -21.14 0.76 -29.29
N THR A 43 -21.59 1.53 -30.27
CA THR A 43 -21.74 2.99 -30.15
C THR A 43 -22.68 3.38 -28.99
N LEU A 44 -23.78 2.64 -28.79
CA LEU A 44 -24.69 2.87 -27.66
C LEU A 44 -23.95 2.68 -26.31
N GLN A 45 -23.14 1.62 -26.18
CA GLN A 45 -22.36 1.38 -24.97
C GLN A 45 -21.33 2.50 -24.72
N SER A 46 -20.62 2.94 -25.74
CA SER A 46 -19.65 4.02 -25.64
C SER A 46 -20.29 5.35 -25.27
N ILE A 47 -21.44 5.67 -25.81
CA ILE A 47 -22.24 6.84 -25.40
C ILE A 47 -22.61 6.77 -23.92
N LEU A 48 -23.13 5.63 -23.45
CA LEU A 48 -23.51 5.45 -22.05
C LEU A 48 -22.31 5.57 -21.11
N GLN A 49 -21.17 4.96 -21.46
CA GLN A 49 -19.93 5.07 -20.70
C GLN A 49 -19.47 6.52 -20.60
N SER A 50 -19.46 7.27 -21.71
CA SER A 50 -19.11 8.69 -21.71
C SER A 50 -20.06 9.54 -20.86
N GLN A 51 -21.36 9.24 -20.86
CA GLN A 51 -22.33 9.94 -20.03
C GLN A 51 -22.09 9.67 -18.53
N ILE A 52 -21.82 8.43 -18.15
CA ILE A 52 -21.51 8.05 -16.77
C ILE A 52 -20.20 8.71 -16.32
N GLU A 53 -19.17 8.71 -17.17
CA GLU A 53 -17.89 9.34 -16.87
C GLU A 53 -18.07 10.86 -16.68
N ARG A 54 -18.80 11.53 -17.57
CA ARG A 54 -19.11 12.96 -17.42
C ARG A 54 -19.86 13.26 -16.13
N HIS A 55 -20.84 12.43 -15.78
CA HIS A 55 -21.55 12.57 -14.50
C HIS A 55 -20.60 12.42 -13.32
N GLY A 56 -19.76 11.38 -13.33
CA GLY A 56 -18.76 11.18 -12.30
C GLY A 56 -17.79 12.35 -12.14
N LYS A 57 -17.29 12.90 -13.26
CA LYS A 57 -16.40 14.08 -13.26
C LYS A 57 -17.04 15.33 -12.64
N HIS A 58 -18.37 15.49 -12.75
CA HIS A 58 -19.08 16.61 -12.13
C HIS A 58 -19.34 16.41 -10.65
N MET A 59 -19.49 15.16 -10.21
CA MET A 59 -19.77 14.82 -8.81
C MET A 59 -18.49 14.68 -7.99
N PHE A 60 -17.43 14.12 -8.56
CA PHE A 60 -16.20 13.78 -7.86
C PHE A 60 -14.98 14.35 -8.58
N LYS A 61 -14.04 14.86 -7.81
CA LYS A 61 -12.70 15.13 -8.33
C LYS A 61 -11.93 13.81 -8.41
N GLU A 62 -11.01 13.72 -9.36
CA GLU A 62 -10.10 12.58 -9.48
C GLU A 62 -9.34 12.37 -8.18
N GLY A 63 -9.29 11.14 -7.68
CA GLY A 63 -8.72 10.80 -6.38
C GLY A 63 -9.64 11.06 -5.17
N THR A 64 -10.88 11.54 -5.38
CA THR A 64 -11.83 11.73 -4.28
C THR A 64 -12.23 10.38 -3.68
N MET A 65 -12.24 10.28 -2.35
CA MET A 65 -12.77 9.13 -1.64
C MET A 65 -14.29 9.10 -1.75
N VAL A 66 -14.81 8.03 -2.35
CA VAL A 66 -16.25 7.74 -2.42
C VAL A 66 -16.69 6.97 -1.18
N ILE A 67 -15.93 5.95 -0.81
CA ILE A 67 -16.05 5.27 0.47
C ILE A 67 -14.79 5.60 1.25
N PRO A 68 -14.91 6.29 2.39
CA PRO A 68 -13.75 6.75 3.11
C PRO A 68 -12.92 5.58 3.65
N GLY A 69 -11.66 5.50 3.20
CA GLY A 69 -10.62 4.83 3.94
C GLY A 69 -10.03 5.83 4.93
N GLN A 70 -9.79 5.40 6.15
CA GLN A 70 -9.20 6.27 7.15
C GLN A 70 -7.76 6.61 6.77
N ALA A 71 -7.47 7.88 6.56
CA ALA A 71 -6.10 8.35 6.44
C ALA A 71 -5.61 8.79 7.83
N SER A 72 -4.58 8.16 8.35
CA SER A 72 -3.94 8.55 9.60
C SER A 72 -2.53 9.03 9.33
N TYR A 73 -2.18 10.13 9.97
CA TYR A 73 -0.83 10.69 9.96
C TYR A 73 -0.18 10.49 11.32
N SER A 74 1.02 9.96 11.34
CA SER A 74 1.83 9.85 12.56
C SER A 74 3.17 10.53 12.35
N ASP A 75 3.49 11.49 13.19
CA ASP A 75 4.79 12.14 13.29
C ASP A 75 5.75 11.43 14.27
N LYS A 76 5.26 10.36 14.91
CA LYS A 76 6.01 9.57 15.91
C LYS A 76 6.47 8.23 15.35
N VAL A 77 6.80 8.22 14.08
CA VAL A 77 7.35 7.05 13.43
C VAL A 77 8.87 7.12 13.51
N GLU A 78 9.46 6.07 14.01
CA GLU A 78 10.88 5.95 14.14
C GLU A 78 11.36 4.69 13.44
N THR A 79 12.59 4.69 13.03
CA THR A 79 13.19 3.56 12.32
C THR A 79 14.39 3.07 13.09
N VAL A 80 14.66 1.78 13.08
CA VAL A 80 15.87 1.18 13.61
C VAL A 80 16.50 0.28 12.58
N GLN A 81 17.81 0.31 12.50
CA GLN A 81 18.57 -0.64 11.70
C GLN A 81 18.85 -1.89 12.51
N LEU A 82 18.67 -3.04 11.90
CA LEU A 82 19.02 -4.34 12.48
C LEU A 82 20.35 -4.82 11.89
N ALA A 83 21.06 -5.64 12.65
CA ALA A 83 22.14 -6.44 12.08
C ALA A 83 21.55 -7.40 11.06
N SER A 84 22.23 -7.61 9.92
CA SER A 84 21.75 -8.51 8.86
C SER A 84 21.62 -9.96 9.31
N ASN A 85 22.37 -10.35 10.34
CA ASN A 85 22.41 -11.71 10.84
C ASN A 85 22.16 -11.73 12.36
N PHE A 86 21.50 -12.76 12.83
CA PHE A 86 21.37 -13.07 14.25
C PHE A 86 21.64 -14.55 14.47
N ALA A 87 22.50 -14.88 15.43
CA ALA A 87 22.92 -16.25 15.75
C ALA A 87 23.46 -17.05 14.53
N GLY A 88 24.00 -16.36 13.53
CA GLY A 88 24.50 -16.98 12.29
C GLY A 88 23.50 -17.07 11.14
N GLU A 89 22.24 -16.75 11.41
CA GLU A 89 21.16 -16.77 10.42
C GLU A 89 20.86 -15.39 9.87
N THR A 90 20.53 -15.32 8.57
CA THR A 90 20.14 -14.07 7.92
C THR A 90 18.70 -13.69 8.29
N LEU A 91 18.46 -12.44 8.64
CA LEU A 91 17.14 -11.96 9.01
C LEU A 91 16.20 -11.94 7.81
N VAL A 92 14.97 -12.43 8.02
CA VAL A 92 13.85 -12.34 7.08
C VAL A 92 12.86 -11.31 7.59
N LEU A 93 12.95 -10.06 7.07
CA LEU A 93 12.18 -8.93 7.58
C LEU A 93 10.69 -9.05 7.31
N SER A 94 10.28 -9.67 6.22
CA SER A 94 8.88 -9.82 5.84
C SER A 94 8.01 -10.44 6.95
N GLN A 95 8.61 -11.26 7.82
CA GLN A 95 7.90 -11.89 8.92
C GLN A 95 7.61 -10.95 10.10
N TYR A 96 8.32 -9.81 10.20
CA TYR A 96 8.01 -8.77 11.17
C TYR A 96 6.76 -7.96 10.78
N LEU A 97 6.28 -8.11 9.55
CA LEU A 97 5.08 -7.44 9.06
C LEU A 97 3.93 -8.46 8.98
N ASN A 98 3.20 -8.62 10.06
CA ASN A 98 2.03 -9.48 10.10
C ASN A 98 0.76 -8.64 10.03
N THR A 99 -0.10 -8.93 9.05
CA THR A 99 -1.35 -8.21 8.83
C THR A 99 -2.45 -8.60 9.83
N THR A 100 -2.39 -9.80 10.37
CA THR A 100 -3.42 -10.34 11.26
C THR A 100 -3.15 -9.99 12.73
N THR A 101 -1.88 -10.08 13.15
CA THR A 101 -1.47 -9.79 14.53
C THR A 101 -0.34 -8.77 14.50
N PRO A 102 -0.49 -7.62 15.17
CA PRO A 102 0.59 -6.64 15.24
C PRO A 102 1.83 -7.22 15.88
N VAL A 103 2.95 -7.12 15.19
CA VAL A 103 4.24 -7.53 15.75
C VAL A 103 4.73 -6.43 16.68
N ILE A 104 4.96 -6.82 17.93
CA ILE A 104 5.52 -5.94 18.97
C ILE A 104 6.89 -6.49 19.32
N ILE A 105 7.89 -5.64 19.18
CA ILE A 105 9.26 -5.97 19.60
C ILE A 105 9.56 -5.38 20.97
N THR A 106 10.33 -6.08 21.75
CA THR A 106 10.75 -5.67 23.11
C THR A 106 12.26 -5.70 23.20
N GLY A 107 12.86 -4.61 23.65
CA GLY A 107 14.29 -4.52 23.90
C GLY A 107 14.68 -5.26 25.18
N ALA A 108 15.76 -6.03 25.10
CA ALA A 108 16.24 -6.82 26.23
C ALA A 108 16.88 -5.96 27.32
N THR A 109 17.49 -4.84 26.97
CA THR A 109 18.19 -3.93 27.88
C THR A 109 17.28 -2.79 28.35
N THR A 110 16.60 -2.14 27.40
CA THR A 110 15.79 -0.96 27.70
C THR A 110 14.39 -1.28 28.20
N GLY A 111 13.87 -2.47 27.89
CA GLY A 111 12.48 -2.84 28.17
C GLY A 111 11.46 -2.06 27.31
N LEU A 112 11.94 -1.32 26.30
CA LEU A 112 11.10 -0.61 25.37
C LEU A 112 10.28 -1.58 24.54
N LYS A 113 9.03 -1.19 24.28
CA LYS A 113 8.13 -1.91 23.37
C LYS A 113 7.78 -1.01 22.21
N ALA A 114 7.91 -1.55 21.01
CA ALA A 114 7.54 -0.87 19.79
C ALA A 114 6.75 -1.78 18.88
N ARG A 115 5.73 -1.23 18.22
CA ARG A 115 4.97 -1.91 17.18
C ARG A 115 5.70 -1.73 15.85
N VAL A 116 5.88 -2.81 15.11
CA VAL A 116 6.38 -2.76 13.74
C VAL A 116 5.22 -2.34 12.82
N ILE A 117 5.43 -1.28 12.05
CA ILE A 117 4.46 -0.74 11.10
C ILE A 117 4.93 -0.84 9.66
N GLY A 118 6.19 -1.07 9.43
CA GLY A 118 6.77 -1.24 8.12
C GLY A 118 8.17 -1.83 8.18
N ILE A 119 8.66 -2.23 7.03
CA ILE A 119 9.99 -2.82 6.88
C ILE A 119 10.66 -2.25 5.63
N GLN A 120 11.98 -2.23 5.66
CA GLN A 120 12.80 -2.01 4.48
C GLN A 120 13.89 -3.08 4.45
N GLU A 121 13.88 -3.90 3.42
CA GLU A 121 14.86 -4.96 3.23
C GLU A 121 16.28 -4.38 3.06
N ALA A 122 17.27 -5.19 3.43
CA ALA A 122 18.66 -4.82 3.25
C ALA A 122 18.98 -4.59 1.76
N THR A 123 19.81 -3.61 1.48
CA THR A 123 20.40 -3.39 0.16
C THR A 123 21.90 -3.67 0.20
N SER A 124 22.58 -3.54 -0.92
CA SER A 124 24.05 -3.68 -0.97
C SER A 124 24.79 -2.66 -0.09
N THR A 125 24.12 -1.56 0.29
CA THR A 125 24.71 -0.44 1.03
C THR A 125 24.03 -0.15 2.35
N THR A 126 22.83 -0.70 2.61
CA THR A 126 22.06 -0.43 3.83
C THR A 126 21.68 -1.71 4.54
N GLN A 127 21.77 -1.68 5.86
CA GLN A 127 21.27 -2.74 6.72
C GLN A 127 19.73 -2.78 6.68
N PRO A 128 19.12 -3.91 7.07
CA PRO A 128 17.67 -4.01 7.17
C PRO A 128 17.10 -3.03 8.19
N ILE A 129 15.97 -2.40 7.87
CA ILE A 129 15.35 -1.35 8.68
C ILE A 129 13.93 -1.77 9.08
N LEU A 130 13.61 -1.62 10.36
CA LEU A 130 12.23 -1.67 10.84
C LEU A 130 11.71 -0.25 11.05
N ILE A 131 10.48 -0.02 10.62
CA ILE A 131 9.74 1.21 10.86
C ILE A 131 8.83 0.95 12.05
N LEU A 132 8.98 1.73 13.11
CA LEU A 132 8.42 1.45 14.42
C LEU A 132 7.53 2.58 14.93
N GLN A 133 6.62 2.20 15.80
CA GLN A 133 5.90 3.11 16.68
C GLN A 133 6.14 2.66 18.12
N TYR A 134 6.80 3.47 18.92
CA TYR A 134 7.03 3.15 20.33
C TYR A 134 5.71 3.18 21.11
N LEU A 135 5.54 2.22 22.00
CA LEU A 135 4.34 2.06 22.82
C LEU A 135 4.53 2.50 24.27
N ASN A 136 5.75 2.45 24.77
CA ASN A 136 6.09 2.84 26.14
C ASN A 136 7.46 3.53 26.18
N THR A 137 7.82 4.05 27.34
CA THR A 137 9.19 4.45 27.71
C THR A 137 9.93 3.25 28.29
N GLY A 138 11.25 3.31 28.31
CA GLY A 138 12.09 2.26 28.89
C GLY A 138 11.76 1.96 30.36
N SER A 139 12.33 0.87 30.88
CA SER A 139 12.15 0.46 32.26
C SER A 139 12.66 1.49 33.30
N ASP A 140 13.52 2.41 32.86
CA ASP A 140 14.02 3.55 33.64
C ASP A 140 13.11 4.79 33.57
N PHE A 141 12.02 4.73 32.81
CA PHE A 141 11.09 5.84 32.52
C PHE A 141 11.73 7.07 31.84
N GLN A 142 12.97 6.97 31.37
CA GLN A 142 13.74 8.05 30.72
C GLN A 142 14.13 7.70 29.29
N THR A 143 14.46 6.45 29.04
CA THR A 143 14.87 6.00 27.72
C THR A 143 13.67 5.95 26.76
N SER A 144 13.80 6.59 25.61
CA SER A 144 12.74 6.68 24.60
C SER A 144 13.06 5.91 23.32
N PHE A 145 14.29 5.41 23.19
CA PHE A 145 14.78 4.75 21.99
C PHE A 145 15.56 3.48 22.36
N PHE A 146 15.55 2.50 21.47
CA PHE A 146 16.41 1.34 21.61
C PHE A 146 17.89 1.74 21.60
N GLN A 147 18.71 0.99 22.31
CA GLN A 147 20.16 1.22 22.35
C GLN A 147 20.88 0.44 21.24
N ASP A 148 21.99 0.99 20.77
CA ASP A 148 22.86 0.30 19.82
C ASP A 148 23.40 -1.00 20.42
N GLY A 149 23.37 -2.08 19.65
CA GLY A 149 23.80 -3.40 20.08
C GLY A 149 22.79 -4.15 20.96
N GLU A 150 21.63 -3.56 21.26
CA GLU A 150 20.59 -4.21 22.05
C GLU A 150 19.91 -5.35 21.27
N ASN A 151 19.66 -6.45 21.95
CA ASN A 151 18.83 -7.51 21.38
C ASN A 151 17.35 -7.19 21.56
N ILE A 152 16.58 -7.41 20.51
CA ILE A 152 15.13 -7.29 20.52
C ILE A 152 14.50 -8.68 20.37
N SER A 153 13.34 -8.86 20.95
CA SER A 153 12.51 -10.05 20.79
C SER A 153 11.11 -9.68 20.32
N ALA A 154 10.55 -10.46 19.40
CA ALA A 154 9.18 -10.28 18.94
C ALA A 154 8.18 -11.06 19.81
N ASN A 155 6.93 -10.57 19.87
CA ASN A 155 5.83 -11.25 20.57
C ASN A 155 5.25 -12.43 19.78
N VAL A 156 5.72 -12.65 18.55
CA VAL A 156 5.33 -13.75 17.66
C VAL A 156 6.57 -14.53 17.27
N ALA A 157 6.39 -15.79 16.93
CA ALA A 157 7.47 -16.60 16.37
C ALA A 157 7.84 -16.06 14.97
N ILE A 158 9.13 -15.88 14.75
CA ILE A 158 9.68 -15.42 13.48
C ILE A 158 10.72 -16.43 13.03
N THR A 159 10.52 -16.98 11.85
CA THR A 159 11.42 -17.96 11.24
C THR A 159 12.37 -17.24 10.30
N HIS A 160 13.64 -17.10 10.68
CA HIS A 160 14.64 -16.48 9.81
C HIS A 160 15.25 -17.49 8.83
N ASP A 161 15.30 -18.75 9.18
CA ASP A 161 15.70 -19.82 8.29
C ASP A 161 14.50 -20.72 7.93
N THR A 162 14.01 -20.57 6.70
CA THR A 162 12.90 -21.37 6.17
C THR A 162 13.33 -22.81 5.84
N ALA A 163 14.62 -23.08 5.65
CA ALA A 163 15.12 -24.40 5.29
C ALA A 163 15.18 -25.34 6.51
N TYR A 164 15.47 -24.81 7.70
CA TYR A 164 15.62 -25.59 8.93
C TYR A 164 14.52 -25.36 9.96
N GLY A 165 13.59 -24.43 9.68
CA GLY A 165 12.44 -24.16 10.56
C GLY A 165 12.83 -23.61 11.92
N ILE A 166 13.96 -22.90 12.02
CA ILE A 166 14.42 -22.31 13.28
C ILE A 166 13.64 -21.03 13.55
N ASP A 167 12.80 -21.04 14.56
CA ASP A 167 12.04 -19.89 15.02
C ASP A 167 12.92 -19.03 15.95
N ILE A 168 13.49 -17.97 15.40
CA ILE A 168 14.26 -17.00 16.17
C ILE A 168 13.49 -15.68 16.20
N ALA A 169 12.76 -15.45 17.29
CA ALA A 169 12.01 -14.20 17.49
C ALA A 169 12.90 -13.01 17.87
N SER A 170 14.21 -13.13 17.69
CA SER A 170 15.19 -12.15 18.16
C SER A 170 16.03 -11.60 17.02
N ALA A 171 16.45 -10.36 17.18
CA ALA A 171 17.39 -9.69 16.30
C ALA A 171 18.26 -8.72 17.13
N THR A 172 19.35 -8.22 16.55
CA THR A 172 20.20 -7.22 17.21
C THR A 172 20.06 -5.87 16.52
N ILE A 173 19.89 -4.83 17.30
CA ILE A 173 19.92 -3.45 16.80
C ILE A 173 21.35 -3.15 16.34
N PHE A 174 21.50 -2.79 15.07
CA PHE A 174 22.79 -2.41 14.51
C PHE A 174 23.11 -0.94 14.80
N ALA A 175 22.12 -0.07 14.58
CA ALA A 175 22.23 1.35 14.88
C ALA A 175 20.83 1.94 15.13
N SER A 176 20.52 2.30 16.36
CA SER A 176 19.24 2.90 16.71
C SER A 176 19.16 4.37 16.28
N GLN A 177 20.29 5.07 16.26
CA GLN A 177 20.37 6.49 15.92
C GLN A 177 20.54 6.78 14.42
N ALA A 178 20.89 5.80 13.62
CA ALA A 178 21.01 5.96 12.18
C ALA A 178 19.65 6.15 11.49
N ALA A 179 18.61 5.86 12.20
CA ALA A 179 17.25 5.95 11.70
C ALA A 179 16.59 7.16 12.34
N GLN A 180 16.42 8.18 11.55
CA GLN A 180 15.85 9.44 11.99
C GLN A 180 14.34 9.34 12.16
N ARG A 181 13.77 10.23 12.99
CA ARG A 181 12.33 10.43 13.08
C ARG A 181 11.75 10.67 11.69
N GLY A 182 10.81 9.85 11.32
CA GLY A 182 10.06 9.95 10.10
C GLY A 182 8.59 10.25 10.40
N SER A 183 7.88 10.62 9.36
CA SER A 183 6.42 10.66 9.40
C SER A 183 5.88 9.55 8.51
N ALA A 184 4.80 8.92 8.92
CA ALA A 184 4.11 7.94 8.12
C ALA A 184 2.66 8.36 7.89
N VAL A 185 2.20 8.15 6.68
CA VAL A 185 0.78 8.24 6.33
C VAL A 185 0.30 6.82 6.07
N LYS A 186 -0.64 6.38 6.87
CA LYS A 186 -1.36 5.13 6.64
C LYS A 186 -2.69 5.47 6.01
N VAL A 187 -2.99 4.84 4.88
CA VAL A 187 -4.29 4.91 4.22
C VAL A 187 -4.90 3.53 4.31
N GLU A 188 -6.08 3.43 4.92
CA GLU A 188 -6.85 2.19 4.97
C GLU A 188 -7.57 1.96 3.65
N GLU A 189 -8.10 0.76 3.49
CA GLU A 189 -8.86 0.39 2.30
C GLU A 189 -10.05 1.33 2.11
N GLY A 190 -10.24 1.79 0.89
CA GLY A 190 -11.31 2.70 0.53
C GLY A 190 -11.57 2.64 -0.97
N VAL A 191 -12.69 3.22 -1.40
CA VAL A 191 -13.03 3.34 -2.81
C VAL A 191 -12.75 4.78 -3.25
N TYR A 192 -11.88 4.91 -4.23
CA TYR A 192 -11.50 6.20 -4.80
C TYR A 192 -12.06 6.34 -6.22
N PHE A 193 -12.53 7.52 -6.54
CA PHE A 193 -12.93 7.82 -7.91
C PHE A 193 -11.67 8.07 -8.75
N ILE A 194 -11.41 7.16 -9.69
CA ILE A 194 -10.36 7.29 -10.68
C ILE A 194 -11.05 7.06 -12.01
N ARG A 195 -11.29 8.10 -12.78
CA ARG A 195 -11.91 8.06 -14.10
C ARG A 195 -12.50 6.70 -14.46
N GLY A 196 -13.74 6.51 -14.13
CA GLY A 196 -14.46 5.25 -14.37
C GLY A 196 -15.15 5.25 -15.71
#